data_a933b3e19c5e4e5f84291ae9ed324269
#
_entry.id   a933b3e19c5e4e5f84291ae9ed324269
#
_cell.length_a   1.000
_cell.length_b   1.000
_cell.length_c   1.000
_cell.angle_alpha   90.00
_cell.angle_beta   90.00
_cell.angle_gamma   90.00
#
_symmetry.space_group_name_H-M   'P 1'
#
loop_
_entity.id
_entity.type
_entity.pdbx_description
1 polymer ?
#
loop_
_entity_poly.entity_id
_entity_poly.type
_entity_poly.pdbx_seq_one_letter_code
_entity_poly.pdbx_strand_id
1 'polypeptide(L)'
;MELRSLQPAAGLQLPQGEAAAALCGLIGCIGDERFGQRGLAQLARLMPLGWWTVYRVFDDAPPVLHFGGSLRPEDCVAACFGAYRDGVWRRDRALDAVRERVGRGEAVLSHLHALELAPVHRRRIFERHGLSERLSLACEDADGALLAVNLYRHESQAAFDDEERDLLQSLGPLLLGCVLRHLALQPQAVPAVPAFAALTPREREVCERLLRGWTHDGIAADLALAPATVKTYRDRAFERLGIHQRHELFALALRRQRFVVDDQYPHRVHGRGTRSSQR
;
A
#
# COMPACT_ATOMS: atom_id res chain seq x y z
N MET A 1 -11.63 3.51 19.20
CA MET A 1 -10.60 3.81 18.18
C MET A 1 -10.18 5.27 18.31
N GLU A 2 -8.89 5.51 18.54
CA GLU A 2 -8.29 6.85 18.61
C GLU A 2 -7.70 7.22 17.24
N LEU A 3 -7.83 8.49 16.82
CA LEU A 3 -7.28 9.02 15.57
C LEU A 3 -6.46 10.27 15.84
N ARG A 4 -5.23 10.32 15.36
CA ARG A 4 -4.33 11.47 15.46
C ARG A 4 -3.85 11.87 14.06
N SER A 5 -3.76 13.18 13.78
CA SER A 5 -3.10 13.67 12.55
C SER A 5 -1.60 13.50 12.67
N LEU A 6 -0.95 13.11 11.58
CA LEU A 6 0.50 13.15 11.47
C LEU A 6 0.92 14.55 11.02
N GLN A 7 1.93 15.11 11.66
CA GLN A 7 2.44 16.41 11.26
C GLN A 7 3.20 16.32 9.91
N PRO A 8 3.11 17.35 9.05
CA PRO A 8 3.93 17.40 7.85
C PRO A 8 5.42 17.31 8.17
N ALA A 9 6.18 16.65 7.29
CA ALA A 9 7.63 16.47 7.48
C ALA A 9 8.43 17.76 7.71
N ALA A 10 7.91 18.91 7.30
CA ALA A 10 8.55 20.22 7.48
C ALA A 10 8.72 20.67 8.96
N GLY A 11 8.01 20.06 9.91
CA GLY A 11 8.10 20.33 11.34
C GLY A 11 8.76 19.22 12.17
N LEU A 12 9.27 18.18 11.52
CA LEU A 12 9.85 17.03 12.19
C LEU A 12 11.17 17.37 12.88
N GLN A 13 11.23 17.13 14.18
CA GLN A 13 12.51 17.03 14.87
C GLN A 13 13.20 15.74 14.41
N LEU A 14 14.46 15.83 14.02
CA LEU A 14 15.23 14.66 13.65
C LEU A 14 15.33 13.70 14.85
N PRO A 15 14.97 12.42 14.69
CA PRO A 15 15.08 11.45 15.75
C PRO A 15 16.55 11.29 16.16
N GLN A 16 16.78 11.01 17.46
CA GLN A 16 18.11 10.79 18.00
C GLN A 16 18.21 9.36 18.56
N GLY A 17 19.43 8.93 18.82
CA GLY A 17 19.69 7.65 19.45
C GLY A 17 19.16 6.45 18.67
N GLU A 18 18.43 5.57 19.35
CA GLU A 18 17.94 4.32 18.78
C GLU A 18 16.88 4.53 17.69
N ALA A 19 16.07 5.57 17.80
CA ALA A 19 15.09 5.92 16.77
C ALA A 19 15.77 6.32 15.44
N ALA A 20 16.85 7.10 15.51
CA ALA A 20 17.66 7.41 14.33
C ALA A 20 18.29 6.16 13.72
N ALA A 21 18.86 5.27 14.55
CA ALA A 21 19.49 4.04 14.10
C ALA A 21 18.48 3.09 13.44
N ALA A 22 17.28 2.94 14.01
CA ALA A 22 16.20 2.13 13.45
C ALA A 22 15.71 2.68 12.09
N LEU A 23 15.53 4.00 11.97
CA LEU A 23 15.17 4.63 10.70
C LEU A 23 16.27 4.49 9.65
N CYS A 24 17.54 4.68 10.01
CA CYS A 24 18.65 4.42 9.09
C CYS A 24 18.66 2.97 8.60
N GLY A 25 18.42 2.02 9.53
CA GLY A 25 18.28 0.61 9.18
C GLY A 25 17.09 0.34 8.25
N LEU A 26 15.95 0.99 8.47
CA LEU A 26 14.77 0.89 7.60
C LEU A 26 15.06 1.47 6.20
N ILE A 27 15.68 2.65 6.12
CA ILE A 27 16.10 3.27 4.86
C ILE A 27 17.04 2.34 4.09
N GLY A 28 17.99 1.70 4.77
CA GLY A 28 18.91 0.73 4.17
C GLY A 28 18.26 -0.56 3.67
N CYS A 29 16.99 -0.80 4.02
CA CYS A 29 16.21 -1.93 3.49
C CYS A 29 15.37 -1.56 2.25
N ILE A 30 15.27 -0.28 1.89
CA ILE A 30 14.45 0.17 0.75
C ILE A 30 14.97 -0.47 -0.54
N GLY A 31 14.06 -1.09 -1.31
CA GLY A 31 14.39 -1.84 -2.53
C GLY A 31 14.72 -3.32 -2.31
N ASP A 32 14.96 -3.75 -1.08
CA ASP A 32 15.24 -5.16 -0.76
C ASP A 32 13.94 -6.00 -0.84
N GLU A 33 14.00 -7.18 -1.47
CA GLU A 33 12.88 -8.11 -1.53
C GLU A 33 12.39 -8.55 -0.15
N ARG A 34 13.25 -8.51 0.86
CA ARG A 34 12.95 -8.84 2.26
C ARG A 34 12.57 -7.61 3.10
N PHE A 35 12.20 -6.51 2.47
CA PHE A 35 11.84 -5.27 3.18
C PHE A 35 10.79 -5.52 4.27
N GLY A 36 9.78 -6.36 4.00
CA GLY A 36 8.76 -6.72 4.98
C GLY A 36 9.35 -7.28 6.28
N GLN A 37 10.24 -8.24 6.19
CA GLN A 37 10.87 -8.87 7.36
C GLN A 37 11.94 -7.99 8.01
N ARG A 38 12.82 -7.41 7.19
CA ARG A 38 13.93 -6.58 7.70
C ARG A 38 13.45 -5.25 8.26
N GLY A 39 12.45 -4.63 7.63
CA GLY A 39 11.84 -3.39 8.11
C GLY A 39 11.15 -3.58 9.46
N LEU A 40 10.38 -4.67 9.63
CA LEU A 40 9.79 -5.01 10.92
C LEU A 40 10.85 -5.18 12.02
N ALA A 41 11.96 -5.83 11.72
CA ALA A 41 13.05 -6.00 12.68
C ALA A 41 13.67 -4.66 13.12
N GLN A 42 13.73 -3.64 12.24
CA GLN A 42 14.18 -2.31 12.63
C GLN A 42 13.15 -1.59 13.54
N LEU A 43 11.86 -1.67 13.20
CA LEU A 43 10.80 -1.05 14.00
C LEU A 43 10.66 -1.72 15.37
N ALA A 44 10.87 -3.02 15.46
CA ALA A 44 10.81 -3.75 16.72
C ALA A 44 11.94 -3.40 17.74
N ARG A 45 12.93 -2.64 17.31
CA ARG A 45 13.93 -2.04 18.22
C ARG A 45 13.36 -0.86 18.99
N LEU A 46 12.29 -0.25 18.49
CA LEU A 46 11.66 0.92 19.08
C LEU A 46 10.51 0.55 20.02
N MET A 47 9.80 -0.51 19.69
CA MET A 47 8.66 -0.99 20.47
C MET A 47 8.41 -2.47 20.19
N PRO A 48 7.90 -3.24 21.17
CA PRO A 48 7.55 -4.65 20.95
C PRO A 48 6.46 -4.79 19.88
N LEU A 49 6.77 -5.51 18.80
CA LEU A 49 5.85 -5.79 17.70
C LEU A 49 5.80 -7.30 17.41
N GLY A 50 4.63 -7.81 17.03
CA GLY A 50 4.48 -9.17 16.55
C GLY A 50 4.55 -9.26 15.03
N TRP A 51 3.82 -8.37 14.37
CA TRP A 51 3.66 -8.35 12.93
C TRP A 51 3.50 -6.94 12.41
N TRP A 52 3.75 -6.77 11.12
CA TRP A 52 3.28 -5.63 10.37
C TRP A 52 2.79 -6.03 8.99
N THR A 53 1.95 -5.17 8.39
CA THR A 53 1.44 -5.37 7.03
C THR A 53 1.26 -4.02 6.35
N VAL A 54 1.41 -4.01 5.03
CA VAL A 54 1.15 -2.84 4.20
C VAL A 54 0.07 -3.19 3.19
N TYR A 55 -1.06 -2.49 3.27
CA TYR A 55 -2.23 -2.67 2.42
C TYR A 55 -2.48 -1.45 1.56
N ARG A 56 -2.99 -1.69 0.35
CA ARG A 56 -3.81 -0.72 -0.38
C ARG A 56 -5.28 -1.09 -0.23
N VAL A 57 -6.09 -0.11 0.13
CA VAL A 57 -7.53 -0.28 0.33
C VAL A 57 -8.26 0.62 -0.65
N PHE A 58 -9.16 0.03 -1.42
CA PHE A 58 -9.96 0.70 -2.43
C PHE A 58 -11.41 0.83 -1.95
N ASP A 59 -12.17 1.76 -2.52
CA ASP A 59 -13.59 1.92 -2.15
C ASP A 59 -14.43 0.77 -2.67
N ASP A 60 -14.25 0.40 -3.93
CA ASP A 60 -15.09 -0.57 -4.63
C ASP A 60 -14.38 -1.88 -4.99
N ALA A 61 -13.15 -2.08 -4.54
CA ALA A 61 -12.37 -3.27 -4.86
C ALA A 61 -11.77 -3.91 -3.59
N PRO A 62 -11.52 -5.23 -3.60
CA PRO A 62 -10.83 -5.89 -2.50
C PRO A 62 -9.47 -5.28 -2.23
N PRO A 63 -9.04 -5.21 -0.95
CA PRO A 63 -7.72 -4.70 -0.59
C PRO A 63 -6.61 -5.54 -1.20
N VAL A 64 -5.44 -4.92 -1.37
CA VAL A 64 -4.22 -5.57 -1.86
C VAL A 64 -3.16 -5.51 -0.78
N LEU A 65 -2.61 -6.68 -0.42
CA LEU A 65 -1.42 -6.78 0.43
C LEU A 65 -0.17 -6.58 -0.44
N HIS A 66 0.63 -5.57 -0.11
CA HIS A 66 1.93 -5.38 -0.75
C HIS A 66 2.99 -6.27 -0.13
N PHE A 67 3.11 -6.21 1.17
CA PHE A 67 4.01 -7.07 1.94
C PHE A 67 3.61 -7.07 3.42
N GLY A 68 4.22 -7.96 4.16
CA GLY A 68 4.16 -8.03 5.62
C GLY A 68 5.41 -8.69 6.17
N GLY A 69 5.50 -8.77 7.48
CA GLY A 69 6.55 -9.47 8.20
C GLY A 69 6.07 -9.95 9.55
N SER A 70 6.71 -10.98 10.08
CA SER A 70 6.42 -11.59 11.36
C SER A 70 7.70 -11.73 12.20
N LEU A 71 7.62 -11.36 13.47
CA LEU A 71 8.64 -11.68 14.48
C LEU A 71 8.19 -12.83 15.41
N ARG A 72 7.00 -13.38 15.15
CA ARG A 72 6.47 -14.54 15.87
C ARG A 72 6.84 -15.82 15.14
N PRO A 73 6.93 -16.95 15.85
CA PRO A 73 7.18 -18.26 15.22
C PRO A 73 6.11 -18.62 14.18
N GLU A 74 4.87 -18.23 14.43
CA GLU A 74 3.77 -18.43 13.51
C GLU A 74 3.53 -17.15 12.69
N ASP A 75 3.80 -17.22 11.39
CA ASP A 75 3.48 -16.15 10.47
C ASP A 75 2.02 -16.25 10.03
N CYS A 76 1.18 -15.38 10.60
CA CYS A 76 -0.24 -15.35 10.27
C CYS A 76 -0.60 -14.30 9.19
N VAL A 77 0.37 -13.57 8.63
CA VAL A 77 0.12 -12.45 7.69
C VAL A 77 -0.76 -12.88 6.52
N ALA A 78 -0.39 -13.95 5.83
CA ALA A 78 -1.15 -14.42 4.66
C ALA A 78 -2.55 -14.91 5.04
N ALA A 79 -2.69 -15.64 6.15
CA ALA A 79 -3.96 -16.17 6.64
C ALA A 79 -4.92 -15.04 7.08
N CYS A 80 -4.40 -14.07 7.86
CA CYS A 80 -5.14 -12.89 8.29
C CYS A 80 -5.61 -12.05 7.09
N PHE A 81 -4.72 -11.81 6.13
CA PHE A 81 -5.06 -11.06 4.93
C PHE A 81 -6.08 -11.79 4.06
N GLY A 82 -5.96 -13.10 3.88
CA GLY A 82 -6.94 -13.92 3.17
C GLY A 82 -8.33 -13.78 3.79
N ALA A 83 -8.43 -13.95 5.12
CA ALA A 83 -9.68 -13.79 5.85
C ALA A 83 -10.26 -12.36 5.75
N TYR A 84 -9.40 -11.34 5.75
CA TYR A 84 -9.80 -9.94 5.56
C TYR A 84 -10.38 -9.71 4.17
N ARG A 85 -9.65 -10.12 3.13
CA ARG A 85 -10.06 -10.00 1.72
C ARG A 85 -11.34 -10.78 1.40
N ASP A 86 -11.58 -11.92 2.07
CA ASP A 86 -12.76 -12.77 1.86
C ASP A 86 -14.07 -12.22 2.50
N GLY A 87 -14.18 -10.90 2.62
CA GLY A 87 -15.41 -10.18 2.93
C GLY A 87 -15.43 -9.43 4.26
N VAL A 88 -14.40 -9.56 5.11
CA VAL A 88 -14.30 -8.77 6.36
C VAL A 88 -14.12 -7.29 6.02
N TRP A 89 -13.32 -6.96 5.00
CA TRP A 89 -13.03 -5.59 4.60
C TRP A 89 -14.27 -4.75 4.25
N ARG A 90 -15.31 -5.38 3.67
CA ARG A 90 -16.57 -4.68 3.32
C ARG A 90 -17.37 -4.21 4.52
N ARG A 91 -17.05 -4.74 5.70
CA ARG A 91 -17.73 -4.47 6.97
C ARG A 91 -16.82 -3.79 7.98
N ASP A 92 -15.60 -3.46 7.57
CA ASP A 92 -14.60 -2.82 8.43
C ASP A 92 -14.84 -1.32 8.52
N ARG A 93 -15.73 -0.92 9.41
CA ARG A 93 -16.02 0.50 9.68
C ARG A 93 -14.89 1.24 10.40
N ALA A 94 -13.89 0.53 10.90
CA ALA A 94 -12.72 1.17 11.49
C ALA A 94 -11.92 2.01 10.47
N LEU A 95 -12.08 1.72 9.17
CA LEU A 95 -11.44 2.49 8.11
C LEU A 95 -12.25 3.71 7.65
N ASP A 96 -13.55 3.80 7.96
CA ASP A 96 -14.40 4.89 7.44
C ASP A 96 -13.91 6.27 7.91
N ALA A 97 -13.65 6.42 9.21
CA ALA A 97 -13.13 7.67 9.78
C ALA A 97 -11.68 7.98 9.33
N VAL A 98 -10.87 6.94 9.07
CA VAL A 98 -9.51 7.07 8.51
C VAL A 98 -9.60 7.61 7.08
N ARG A 99 -10.48 7.03 6.25
CA ARG A 99 -10.70 7.45 4.86
C ARG A 99 -11.17 8.90 4.77
N GLU A 100 -12.10 9.31 5.63
CA GLU A 100 -12.61 10.68 5.65
C GLU A 100 -11.47 11.70 5.86
N ARG A 101 -10.54 11.43 6.77
CA ARG A 101 -9.40 12.31 7.04
C ARG A 101 -8.35 12.27 5.94
N VAL A 102 -8.04 11.07 5.46
CA VAL A 102 -7.07 10.87 4.37
C VAL A 102 -7.59 11.51 3.07
N GLY A 103 -8.89 11.42 2.77
CA GLY A 103 -9.51 12.11 1.62
C GLY A 103 -9.48 13.64 1.71
N ARG A 104 -9.11 14.20 2.88
CA ARG A 104 -8.81 15.64 3.06
C ARG A 104 -7.33 15.97 2.91
N GLY A 105 -6.51 15.00 2.47
CA GLY A 105 -5.06 15.16 2.33
C GLY A 105 -4.27 14.99 3.63
N GLU A 106 -4.90 14.49 4.69
CA GLU A 106 -4.20 14.23 5.95
C GLU A 106 -3.53 12.83 5.94
N ALA A 107 -2.34 12.72 6.53
CA ALA A 107 -1.83 11.44 6.99
C ALA A 107 -2.22 11.25 8.46
N VAL A 108 -2.64 10.04 8.83
CA VAL A 108 -3.20 9.77 10.15
C VAL A 108 -2.57 8.55 10.82
N LEU A 109 -2.49 8.60 12.15
CA LEU A 109 -2.26 7.45 13.01
C LEU A 109 -3.59 7.04 13.63
N SER A 110 -3.95 5.77 13.56
CA SER A 110 -5.09 5.19 14.25
C SER A 110 -4.67 4.10 15.21
N HIS A 111 -5.25 4.08 16.40
CA HIS A 111 -5.10 3.03 17.40
C HIS A 111 -6.41 2.30 17.59
N LEU A 112 -6.36 0.98 17.57
CA LEU A 112 -7.54 0.13 17.67
C LEU A 112 -7.24 -1.11 18.52
N HIS A 113 -8.09 -1.35 19.51
CA HIS A 113 -8.11 -2.58 20.28
C HIS A 113 -9.01 -3.64 19.63
N ALA A 114 -8.65 -4.91 19.81
CA ALA A 114 -9.45 -6.03 19.30
C ALA A 114 -10.94 -5.95 19.72
N LEU A 115 -11.23 -5.48 20.92
CA LEU A 115 -12.58 -5.35 21.45
C LEU A 115 -13.45 -4.32 20.74
N GLU A 116 -12.86 -3.36 20.05
CA GLU A 116 -13.55 -2.32 19.27
C GLU A 116 -13.97 -2.80 17.89
N LEU A 117 -13.47 -3.96 17.46
CA LEU A 117 -13.80 -4.53 16.16
C LEU A 117 -15.15 -5.23 16.15
N ALA A 118 -15.81 -5.22 14.99
CA ALA A 118 -17.00 -6.01 14.76
C ALA A 118 -16.72 -7.50 15.08
N PRO A 119 -17.69 -8.23 15.69
CA PRO A 119 -17.46 -9.59 16.19
C PRO A 119 -16.91 -10.57 15.15
N VAL A 120 -17.31 -10.43 13.88
CA VAL A 120 -16.82 -11.30 12.78
C VAL A 120 -15.34 -11.00 12.50
N HIS A 121 -14.94 -9.73 12.42
CA HIS A 121 -13.56 -9.31 12.20
C HIS A 121 -12.67 -9.79 13.35
N ARG A 122 -13.10 -9.50 14.58
CA ARG A 122 -12.39 -9.89 15.79
C ARG A 122 -12.14 -11.40 15.85
N ARG A 123 -13.18 -12.23 15.71
CA ARG A 123 -13.05 -13.69 15.81
C ARG A 123 -12.23 -14.31 14.69
N ARG A 124 -12.44 -13.86 13.43
CA ARG A 124 -11.79 -14.47 12.26
C ARG A 124 -10.30 -14.13 12.14
N ILE A 125 -9.89 -13.00 12.68
CA ILE A 125 -8.52 -12.48 12.52
C ILE A 125 -7.85 -12.33 13.89
N PHE A 126 -8.37 -11.50 14.78
CA PHE A 126 -7.68 -11.14 16.01
C PHE A 126 -7.62 -12.32 17.01
N GLU A 127 -8.77 -12.83 17.44
CA GLU A 127 -8.83 -13.92 18.42
C GLU A 127 -8.17 -15.19 17.88
N ARG A 128 -8.35 -15.48 16.58
CA ARG A 128 -7.77 -16.68 15.97
C ARG A 128 -6.25 -16.72 15.98
N HIS A 129 -5.59 -15.57 15.93
CA HIS A 129 -4.14 -15.44 15.81
C HIS A 129 -3.49 -14.70 17.00
N GLY A 130 -4.24 -14.50 18.09
CA GLY A 130 -3.76 -13.84 19.30
C GLY A 130 -3.38 -12.38 19.11
N LEU A 131 -4.01 -11.67 18.17
CA LEU A 131 -3.82 -10.24 17.98
C LEU A 131 -4.61 -9.47 19.02
N SER A 132 -3.99 -8.51 19.72
CA SER A 132 -4.64 -7.68 20.74
C SER A 132 -4.95 -6.29 20.26
N GLU A 133 -4.00 -5.65 19.57
CA GLU A 133 -4.06 -4.25 19.16
C GLU A 133 -3.43 -4.02 17.80
N ARG A 134 -3.86 -2.94 17.17
CA ARG A 134 -3.31 -2.44 15.92
C ARG A 134 -3.07 -0.94 15.98
N LEU A 135 -1.85 -0.51 15.67
CA LEU A 135 -1.53 0.85 15.26
C LEU A 135 -1.44 0.90 13.73
N SER A 136 -2.12 1.85 13.11
CA SER A 136 -2.10 2.00 11.65
C SER A 136 -1.72 3.41 11.27
N LEU A 137 -0.72 3.55 10.42
CA LEU A 137 -0.41 4.78 9.71
C LEU A 137 -1.10 4.73 8.35
N ALA A 138 -1.82 5.76 7.99
CA ALA A 138 -2.52 5.80 6.71
C ALA A 138 -2.33 7.14 6.01
N CYS A 139 -2.21 7.08 4.69
CA CYS A 139 -2.16 8.24 3.80
C CYS A 139 -2.77 7.88 2.44
N GLU A 140 -3.05 8.87 1.64
CA GLU A 140 -3.35 8.67 0.22
C GLU A 140 -2.07 8.36 -0.54
N ASP A 141 -2.10 7.40 -1.44
CA ASP A 141 -1.00 7.12 -2.34
C ASP A 141 -1.15 7.89 -3.66
N ALA A 142 -0.15 7.77 -4.54
CA ALA A 142 -0.11 8.46 -5.83
C ALA A 142 -1.31 8.15 -6.76
N ASP A 143 -2.02 7.06 -6.53
CA ASP A 143 -3.18 6.62 -7.32
C ASP A 143 -4.52 6.97 -6.64
N GLY A 144 -4.51 7.70 -5.54
CA GLY A 144 -5.71 8.06 -4.77
C GLY A 144 -6.28 6.91 -3.93
N ALA A 145 -5.53 5.81 -3.76
CA ALA A 145 -5.94 4.73 -2.87
C ALA A 145 -5.43 4.97 -1.44
N LEU A 146 -6.15 4.45 -0.46
CA LEU A 146 -5.70 4.45 0.93
C LEU A 146 -4.55 3.46 1.11
N LEU A 147 -3.34 3.95 1.37
CA LEU A 147 -2.23 3.13 1.85
C LEU A 147 -2.29 3.04 3.37
N ALA A 148 -2.27 1.83 3.92
CA ALA A 148 -2.27 1.57 5.34
C ALA A 148 -1.08 0.70 5.75
N VAL A 149 -0.25 1.22 6.64
CA VAL A 149 0.84 0.49 7.31
C VAL A 149 0.35 0.11 8.70
N ASN A 150 0.16 -1.18 8.93
CA ASN A 150 -0.41 -1.70 10.16
C ASN A 150 0.65 -2.41 11.00
N LEU A 151 0.76 -2.05 12.27
CA LEU A 151 1.63 -2.65 13.27
C LEU A 151 0.75 -3.36 14.29
N TYR A 152 1.07 -4.62 14.60
CA TYR A 152 0.23 -5.45 15.48
C TYR A 152 1.01 -5.95 16.70
N ARG A 153 0.29 -6.05 17.82
CA ARG A 153 0.71 -6.73 19.02
C ARG A 153 -0.02 -8.05 19.22
N HIS A 154 0.72 -8.99 19.80
CA HIS A 154 0.15 -10.22 20.29
C HIS A 154 -0.38 -10.01 21.72
N GLU A 155 -1.40 -10.78 22.12
CA GLU A 155 -2.01 -10.74 23.45
C GLU A 155 -1.04 -10.99 24.61
N SER A 156 0.09 -11.65 24.35
CA SER A 156 1.17 -11.83 25.34
C SER A 156 2.11 -10.64 25.47
N GLN A 157 1.93 -9.58 24.69
CA GLN A 157 2.70 -8.34 24.77
C GLN A 157 1.89 -7.28 25.53
N ALA A 158 2.57 -6.33 26.19
CA ALA A 158 1.87 -5.20 26.80
C ALA A 158 1.13 -4.36 25.72
N ALA A 159 0.06 -3.70 26.10
CA ALA A 159 -0.64 -2.75 25.24
C ALA A 159 0.28 -1.62 24.77
N PHE A 160 -0.05 -0.98 23.63
CA PHE A 160 0.68 0.22 23.21
C PHE A 160 0.45 1.35 24.22
N ASP A 161 1.53 1.87 24.79
CA ASP A 161 1.48 3.00 25.72
C ASP A 161 1.48 4.35 24.99
N ASP A 162 1.38 5.44 25.75
CA ASP A 162 1.34 6.81 25.19
C ASP A 162 2.67 7.19 24.53
N GLU A 163 3.81 6.79 25.12
CA GLU A 163 5.15 7.11 24.60
C GLU A 163 5.37 6.45 23.23
N GLU A 164 4.96 5.21 23.07
CA GLU A 164 5.06 4.49 21.81
C GLU A 164 4.13 5.07 20.74
N ARG A 165 2.92 5.50 21.11
CA ARG A 165 1.99 6.18 20.20
C ARG A 165 2.52 7.54 19.76
N ASP A 166 3.09 8.32 20.68
CA ASP A 166 3.70 9.62 20.40
C ASP A 166 4.94 9.46 19.52
N LEU A 167 5.77 8.46 19.80
CA LEU A 167 6.91 8.10 18.98
C LEU A 167 6.46 7.75 17.55
N LEU A 168 5.46 6.88 17.40
CA LEU A 168 4.97 6.49 16.08
C LEU A 168 4.27 7.65 15.36
N GLN A 169 3.60 8.54 16.08
CA GLN A 169 3.04 9.76 15.50
C GLN A 169 4.14 10.68 14.94
N SER A 170 5.25 10.82 15.66
CA SER A 170 6.41 11.60 15.25
C SER A 170 7.14 10.98 14.05
N LEU A 171 7.38 9.67 14.07
CA LEU A 171 8.11 8.94 13.03
C LEU A 171 7.22 8.59 11.81
N GLY A 172 5.90 8.66 11.96
CA GLY A 172 4.93 8.22 10.96
C GLY A 172 5.17 8.76 9.56
N PRO A 173 5.40 10.07 9.36
CA PRO A 173 5.68 10.63 8.04
C PRO A 173 6.93 10.04 7.39
N LEU A 174 7.99 9.81 8.16
CA LEU A 174 9.22 9.19 7.67
C LEU A 174 9.01 7.71 7.33
N LEU A 175 8.29 6.99 8.17
CA LEU A 175 7.95 5.57 7.92
C LEU A 175 7.09 5.43 6.66
N LEU A 176 6.06 6.24 6.50
CA LEU A 176 5.24 6.28 5.28
C LEU A 176 6.09 6.61 4.05
N GLY A 177 6.99 7.59 4.14
CA GLY A 177 7.92 7.93 3.07
C GLY A 177 8.83 6.77 2.66
N CYS A 178 9.38 6.01 3.64
CA CYS A 178 10.18 4.81 3.37
C CYS A 178 9.36 3.73 2.66
N VAL A 179 8.13 3.48 3.13
CA VAL A 179 7.24 2.48 2.54
C VAL A 179 6.84 2.88 1.12
N LEU A 180 6.40 4.12 0.90
CA LEU A 180 6.06 4.64 -0.43
C LEU A 180 7.25 4.55 -1.39
N ARG A 181 8.46 4.91 -0.92
CA ARG A 181 9.67 4.80 -1.72
C ARG A 181 10.01 3.36 -2.05
N HIS A 182 9.89 2.45 -1.08
CA HIS A 182 10.09 1.02 -1.32
C HIS A 182 9.11 0.51 -2.39
N LEU A 183 7.82 0.82 -2.27
CA LEU A 183 6.79 0.42 -3.24
C LEU A 183 7.07 0.98 -4.64
N ALA A 184 7.54 2.22 -4.74
CA ALA A 184 7.91 2.85 -6.01
C ALA A 184 9.12 2.18 -6.70
N LEU A 185 10.00 1.54 -5.93
CA LEU A 185 11.19 0.83 -6.45
C LEU A 185 10.92 -0.65 -6.74
N GLN A 186 9.84 -1.21 -6.20
CA GLN A 186 9.46 -2.57 -6.59
C GLN A 186 9.16 -2.59 -8.09
N PRO A 187 9.64 -3.61 -8.82
CA PRO A 187 9.15 -3.84 -10.18
C PRO A 187 7.63 -3.91 -10.04
N GLN A 188 6.94 -2.92 -10.56
CA GLN A 188 5.49 -2.85 -10.43
C GLN A 188 4.95 -4.20 -10.90
N ALA A 189 4.41 -4.99 -9.99
CA ALA A 189 3.41 -5.97 -10.36
C ALA A 189 2.43 -5.15 -11.19
N VAL A 190 2.33 -5.46 -12.49
CA VAL A 190 1.57 -4.68 -13.48
C VAL A 190 0.33 -4.12 -12.76
N PRO A 191 0.16 -2.80 -12.67
CA PRO A 191 -0.91 -2.20 -11.88
C PRO A 191 -2.19 -2.95 -12.24
N ALA A 192 -2.99 -3.34 -11.24
CA ALA A 192 -4.28 -3.93 -11.53
C ALA A 192 -5.05 -2.89 -12.34
N VAL A 193 -4.93 -2.96 -13.67
CA VAL A 193 -5.63 -2.07 -14.59
C VAL A 193 -7.10 -2.28 -14.26
N PRO A 194 -7.88 -1.26 -13.86
CA PRO A 194 -9.28 -1.45 -13.48
C PRO A 194 -10.07 -2.18 -14.57
N ALA A 195 -9.71 -1.94 -15.83
CA ALA A 195 -10.21 -2.71 -16.95
C ALA A 195 -9.93 -4.22 -16.83
N PHE A 196 -8.86 -4.64 -16.12
CA PHE A 196 -8.55 -6.07 -15.92
C PHE A 196 -9.48 -6.74 -14.89
N ALA A 197 -10.31 -5.98 -14.16
CA ALA A 197 -11.35 -6.57 -13.32
C ALA A 197 -12.38 -7.37 -14.14
N ALA A 198 -12.57 -7.01 -15.41
CA ALA A 198 -13.45 -7.72 -16.35
C ALA A 198 -12.83 -9.00 -16.92
N LEU A 199 -11.52 -9.23 -16.73
CA LEU A 199 -10.81 -10.38 -17.26
C LEU A 199 -10.91 -11.60 -16.33
N THR A 200 -10.99 -12.78 -16.93
CA THR A 200 -10.79 -14.04 -16.18
C THR A 200 -9.34 -14.12 -15.67
N PRO A 201 -9.08 -14.96 -14.63
CA PRO A 201 -7.71 -15.13 -14.10
C PRO A 201 -6.67 -15.46 -15.19
N ARG A 202 -7.00 -16.34 -16.14
CA ARG A 202 -6.09 -16.75 -17.22
C ARG A 202 -5.86 -15.66 -18.28
N GLU A 203 -6.89 -14.91 -18.62
CA GLU A 203 -6.77 -13.74 -19.51
C GLU A 203 -5.88 -12.65 -18.87
N ARG A 204 -6.04 -12.44 -17.58
CA ARG A 204 -5.23 -11.50 -16.81
C ARG A 204 -3.77 -11.91 -16.78
N GLU A 205 -3.47 -13.15 -16.44
CA GLU A 205 -2.11 -13.69 -16.43
C GLU A 205 -1.39 -13.52 -17.77
N VAL A 206 -2.09 -13.71 -18.88
CA VAL A 206 -1.56 -13.48 -20.22
C VAL A 206 -1.29 -11.98 -20.47
N CYS A 207 -2.26 -11.11 -20.15
CA CYS A 207 -2.11 -9.66 -20.34
C CYS A 207 -0.96 -9.07 -19.50
N GLU A 208 -0.80 -9.52 -18.25
CA GLU A 208 0.30 -9.10 -17.39
C GLU A 208 1.68 -9.44 -17.97
N ARG A 209 1.82 -10.62 -18.57
CA ARG A 209 3.08 -11.03 -19.22
C ARG A 209 3.33 -10.27 -20.52
N LEU A 210 2.27 -9.99 -21.28
CA LEU A 210 2.36 -9.13 -22.47
C LEU A 210 2.85 -7.73 -22.11
N LEU A 211 2.37 -7.15 -21.00
CA LEU A 211 2.83 -5.86 -20.49
C LEU A 211 4.30 -5.89 -20.03
N ARG A 212 4.78 -7.03 -19.55
CA ARG A 212 6.22 -7.23 -19.24
C ARG A 212 7.09 -7.43 -20.49
N GLY A 213 6.51 -7.38 -21.68
CA GLY A 213 7.26 -7.52 -22.94
C GLY A 213 7.41 -8.94 -23.44
N TRP A 214 6.82 -9.95 -22.78
CA TRP A 214 7.01 -11.36 -23.15
C TRP A 214 6.38 -11.69 -24.51
N THR A 215 7.00 -12.66 -25.19
CA THR A 215 6.45 -13.25 -26.42
C THR A 215 5.40 -14.29 -26.10
N HIS A 216 4.55 -14.64 -27.07
CA HIS A 216 3.54 -15.69 -26.89
C HIS A 216 4.17 -17.03 -26.50
N ASP A 217 5.33 -17.37 -27.08
CA ASP A 217 6.03 -18.61 -26.78
C ASP A 217 6.62 -18.61 -25.35
N GLY A 218 7.17 -17.47 -24.92
CA GLY A 218 7.63 -17.29 -23.55
C GLY A 218 6.48 -17.40 -22.53
N ILE A 219 5.32 -16.81 -22.82
CA ILE A 219 4.11 -16.94 -22.00
C ILE A 219 3.60 -18.37 -21.96
N ALA A 220 3.62 -19.05 -23.11
CA ALA A 220 3.18 -20.44 -23.22
C ALA A 220 4.05 -21.37 -22.37
N ALA A 221 5.38 -21.19 -22.41
CA ALA A 221 6.33 -21.95 -21.59
C ALA A 221 6.11 -21.71 -20.09
N ASP A 222 5.93 -20.44 -19.65
CA ASP A 222 5.76 -20.08 -18.25
C ASP A 222 4.42 -20.54 -17.67
N LEU A 223 3.35 -20.51 -18.45
CA LEU A 223 2.00 -20.94 -18.01
C LEU A 223 1.72 -22.42 -18.25
N ALA A 224 2.67 -23.17 -18.81
CA ALA A 224 2.52 -24.55 -19.26
C ALA A 224 1.31 -24.73 -20.22
N LEU A 225 1.19 -23.84 -21.22
CA LEU A 225 0.13 -23.81 -22.22
C LEU A 225 0.69 -23.96 -23.63
N ALA A 226 -0.17 -24.34 -24.60
CA ALA A 226 0.19 -24.24 -26.01
C ALA A 226 0.17 -22.75 -26.48
N PRO A 227 1.07 -22.33 -27.39
CA PRO A 227 1.07 -20.96 -27.93
C PRO A 227 -0.27 -20.54 -28.54
N ALA A 228 -1.00 -21.45 -29.18
CA ALA A 228 -2.34 -21.21 -29.70
C ALA A 228 -3.35 -20.87 -28.58
N THR A 229 -3.21 -21.50 -27.41
CA THR A 229 -4.06 -21.23 -26.24
C THR A 229 -3.78 -19.85 -25.67
N VAL A 230 -2.52 -19.44 -25.60
CA VAL A 230 -2.12 -18.09 -25.18
C VAL A 230 -2.71 -17.03 -26.12
N LYS A 231 -2.67 -17.28 -27.43
CA LYS A 231 -3.29 -16.40 -28.43
C LYS A 231 -4.79 -16.28 -28.20
N THR A 232 -5.48 -17.38 -27.91
CA THR A 232 -6.93 -17.39 -27.63
C THR A 232 -7.26 -16.57 -26.37
N TYR A 233 -6.49 -16.72 -25.28
CA TYR A 233 -6.70 -15.91 -24.08
C TYR A 233 -6.43 -14.43 -24.33
N ARG A 234 -5.37 -14.09 -25.08
CA ARG A 234 -5.10 -12.70 -25.51
C ARG A 234 -6.28 -12.12 -26.28
N ASP A 235 -6.77 -12.82 -27.27
CA ASP A 235 -7.83 -12.32 -28.15
C ASP A 235 -9.13 -12.06 -27.36
N ARG A 236 -9.51 -13.00 -26.47
CA ARG A 236 -10.66 -12.81 -25.58
C ARG A 236 -10.46 -11.65 -24.60
N ALA A 237 -9.25 -11.51 -24.06
CA ALA A 237 -8.93 -10.39 -23.19
C ALA A 237 -9.04 -9.06 -23.93
N PHE A 238 -8.51 -8.97 -25.14
CA PHE A 238 -8.56 -7.76 -25.96
C PHE A 238 -9.99 -7.39 -26.33
N GLU A 239 -10.82 -8.36 -26.68
CA GLU A 239 -12.26 -8.15 -26.93
C GLU A 239 -12.96 -7.56 -25.69
N ARG A 240 -12.73 -8.14 -24.50
CA ARG A 240 -13.32 -7.64 -23.23
C ARG A 240 -12.83 -6.26 -22.83
N LEU A 241 -11.58 -5.93 -23.19
CA LEU A 241 -10.97 -4.62 -22.92
C LEU A 241 -11.33 -3.57 -23.97
N GLY A 242 -11.99 -3.96 -25.07
CA GLY A 242 -12.30 -3.07 -26.19
C GLY A 242 -11.05 -2.56 -26.92
N ILE A 243 -9.99 -3.37 -26.98
CA ILE A 243 -8.73 -3.06 -27.65
C ILE A 243 -8.45 -4.07 -28.76
N HIS A 244 -7.67 -3.67 -29.77
CA HIS A 244 -7.38 -4.50 -30.93
C HIS A 244 -5.88 -4.83 -31.07
N GLN A 245 -5.02 -4.02 -30.45
CA GLN A 245 -3.58 -4.12 -30.62
C GLN A 245 -2.83 -4.08 -29.30
N ARG A 246 -1.62 -4.70 -29.29
CA ARG A 246 -0.79 -4.80 -28.09
C ARG A 246 -0.40 -3.42 -27.52
N HIS A 247 -0.15 -2.43 -28.38
CA HIS A 247 0.21 -1.10 -27.89
C HIS A 247 -0.95 -0.40 -27.16
N GLU A 248 -2.21 -0.71 -27.47
CA GLU A 248 -3.38 -0.20 -26.76
C GLU A 248 -3.45 -0.77 -25.33
N LEU A 249 -2.99 -2.03 -25.12
CA LEU A 249 -2.85 -2.60 -23.79
C LEU A 249 -1.84 -1.81 -22.95
N PHE A 250 -0.71 -1.41 -23.55
CA PHE A 250 0.25 -0.52 -22.88
C PHE A 250 -0.34 0.88 -22.63
N ALA A 251 -1.10 1.42 -23.57
CA ALA A 251 -1.78 2.70 -23.41
C ALA A 251 -2.81 2.68 -22.27
N LEU A 252 -3.55 1.57 -22.10
CA LEU A 252 -4.46 1.38 -20.97
C LEU A 252 -3.70 1.34 -19.63
N ALA A 253 -2.55 0.68 -19.58
CA ALA A 253 -1.71 0.61 -18.41
C ALA A 253 -1.05 1.97 -18.09
N LEU A 254 -0.68 2.76 -19.10
CA LEU A 254 0.02 4.04 -18.95
C LEU A 254 -0.93 5.24 -18.73
N ARG A 255 -2.20 5.17 -19.09
CA ARG A 255 -3.16 6.28 -18.91
C ARG A 255 -3.27 6.75 -17.46
N ARG A 256 -2.99 5.89 -16.47
CA ARG A 256 -2.93 6.26 -15.06
C ARG A 256 -1.66 6.99 -14.64
N GLN A 257 -0.54 6.81 -15.35
CA GLN A 257 0.72 7.50 -14.98
C GLN A 257 0.74 8.99 -15.40
N ARG A 258 -0.08 9.40 -16.35
CA ARG A 258 -0.09 10.79 -16.85
C ARG A 258 -0.86 11.78 -16.01
N PHE A 259 -1.80 11.34 -15.16
CA PHE A 259 -2.56 12.25 -14.29
C PHE A 259 -1.80 12.72 -13.05
N VAL A 260 -0.64 12.12 -12.72
CA VAL A 260 0.12 12.41 -11.50
C VAL A 260 1.22 13.46 -11.69
N VAL A 261 1.63 13.75 -12.94
CA VAL A 261 2.80 14.62 -13.20
C VAL A 261 2.44 16.11 -13.35
N ASP A 262 1.19 16.44 -13.67
CA ASP A 262 0.82 17.82 -14.05
C ASP A 262 0.40 18.74 -12.88
N ASP A 263 0.14 18.21 -11.68
CA ASP A 263 -0.41 19.00 -10.57
C ASP A 263 0.60 19.38 -9.46
N GLN A 264 1.85 18.92 -9.53
CA GLN A 264 2.85 19.19 -8.48
C GLN A 264 3.73 20.42 -8.73
N TYR A 265 3.65 21.10 -9.88
CA TYR A 265 4.37 22.35 -10.12
C TYR A 265 3.47 23.42 -10.72
N PRO A 266 2.85 24.30 -9.92
CA PRO A 266 2.22 25.50 -10.46
C PRO A 266 3.33 26.38 -11.07
N HIS A 267 3.31 26.51 -12.39
CA HIS A 267 4.17 27.45 -13.10
C HIS A 267 3.97 28.84 -12.53
N ARG A 268 5.00 29.37 -11.88
CA ARG A 268 5.08 30.78 -11.57
C ARG A 268 5.09 31.56 -12.88
N VAL A 269 3.96 32.10 -13.24
CA VAL A 269 3.86 33.10 -14.31
C VAL A 269 4.63 34.35 -13.82
N HIS A 270 5.78 34.58 -14.40
CA HIS A 270 6.49 35.83 -14.22
C HIS A 270 5.64 36.95 -14.84
N GLY A 271 5.02 37.76 -13.97
CA GLY A 271 4.39 39.00 -14.35
C GLY A 271 5.42 39.95 -14.95
N ARG A 272 5.31 40.23 -16.24
CA ARG A 272 6.02 41.33 -16.90
C ARG A 272 5.47 42.64 -16.33
N GLY A 273 6.33 43.35 -15.64
CA GLY A 273 6.05 44.71 -15.17
C GLY A 273 5.81 45.62 -16.37
N THR A 274 4.62 46.18 -16.43
CA THR A 274 4.33 47.35 -17.29
C THR A 274 5.00 48.57 -16.72
N ARG A 275 6.01 49.09 -17.43
CA ARG A 275 6.54 50.42 -17.18
C ARG A 275 5.51 51.47 -17.63
N SER A 276 4.93 52.15 -16.68
CA SER A 276 4.21 53.41 -16.93
C SER A 276 5.21 54.49 -17.27
N SER A 277 5.11 55.04 -18.49
CA SER A 277 5.80 56.25 -18.89
C SER A 277 4.84 57.42 -18.68
N GLN A 278 5.19 58.29 -17.75
CA GLN A 278 4.57 59.62 -17.64
C GLN A 278 5.15 60.55 -18.65
N ARG A 279 4.32 61.18 -19.39
CA ARG A 279 4.34 62.63 -19.74
C ARG A 279 2.92 63.15 -19.73
#